data_2703aa136a25e895f0e7bbbda482bf3a
#
_entry.id   2703aa136a25e895f0e7bbbda482bf3a
#
_cell.length_a   1.000
_cell.length_b   1.000
_cell.length_c   1.000
_cell.angle_alpha   90.00
_cell.angle_beta   90.00
_cell.angle_gamma   90.00
#
_symmetry.space_group_name_H-M   'P 1'
#
loop_
_entity.id
_entity.type
_entity.pdbx_description
1 polymer ?
#
loop_
_entity_poly.entity_id
_entity_poly.type
_entity_poly.pdbx_seq_one_letter_code
_entity_poly.pdbx_strand_id
1 'polypeptide(L)'
;MPAPSPTPTPPAVRFYGWIQQGFTANFDSPRDRVNFGVNFNWRSNDYRLNQVYFILDNLLEHESAPNVGYRIDFMVGHDAPFLAANGLFSSFTGFDPSSGFGTNGPESYRNVNRIGIDLPQFYVEVHLPSLFSGVDFRLGKFYTYVGREVYPGGDTDFYSRTYENILGTPFTHTGFLATVHASPQWDVIAGVVVGADVFKDNNSAPSFHGAFIWNSADKRYNWTTAWITGPEQPHDNHDDRTVASSYLTAKLDKDGNWLLSAGGHYGFEQNAAVDPMTGARKDADWYALAANLFYSVNERWRPGFRFEWFRDDEGTRTAVLGRPGFAASFYDATLGATWKPWGSLSLRPEIRFDWVTGSARPFDDQTARSQLTAAVDAIWRF
;
A
#
# COMPACT_ATOMS: atom_id res chain seq x y z
N MET A 1 -51.77 13.37 -15.93
CA MET A 1 -50.46 12.91 -16.47
C MET A 1 -49.53 12.82 -15.25
N PRO A 2 -48.85 11.70 -15.01
CA PRO A 2 -47.84 11.64 -13.98
C PRO A 2 -46.71 12.63 -14.35
N ALA A 3 -46.14 13.30 -13.36
CA ALA A 3 -44.98 14.18 -13.56
C ALA A 3 -43.83 13.41 -14.20
N PRO A 4 -43.07 13.97 -15.14
CA PRO A 4 -41.90 13.30 -15.69
C PRO A 4 -40.96 12.95 -14.55
N SER A 5 -40.48 11.71 -14.53
CA SER A 5 -39.39 11.29 -13.61
C SER A 5 -38.24 12.27 -13.76
N PRO A 6 -37.61 12.71 -12.66
CA PRO A 6 -36.43 13.57 -12.76
C PRO A 6 -35.39 12.88 -13.61
N THR A 7 -34.87 13.58 -14.62
CA THR A 7 -33.75 13.12 -15.42
C THR A 7 -32.58 12.91 -14.46
N PRO A 8 -31.91 11.75 -14.45
CA PRO A 8 -30.75 11.54 -13.60
C PRO A 8 -29.72 12.65 -13.88
N THR A 9 -29.28 13.31 -12.84
CA THR A 9 -28.17 14.27 -12.95
C THR A 9 -26.94 13.46 -13.37
N PRO A 10 -26.25 13.82 -14.47
CA PRO A 10 -25.05 13.08 -14.85
C PRO A 10 -24.05 13.14 -13.69
N PRO A 11 -23.39 12.01 -13.37
CA PRO A 11 -22.40 11.95 -12.31
C PRO A 11 -21.34 13.03 -12.50
N ALA A 12 -21.03 13.76 -11.45
CA ALA A 12 -20.13 14.90 -11.53
C ALA A 12 -18.70 14.42 -11.70
N VAL A 13 -18.04 14.79 -12.79
CA VAL A 13 -16.58 14.62 -12.95
C VAL A 13 -15.89 15.46 -11.87
N ARG A 14 -15.01 14.84 -11.09
CA ARG A 14 -14.28 15.51 -10.02
C ARG A 14 -12.81 15.56 -10.38
N PHE A 15 -12.19 16.71 -10.09
CA PHE A 15 -10.74 16.88 -10.17
C PHE A 15 -10.25 17.45 -8.84
N TYR A 16 -9.33 16.74 -8.20
CA TYR A 16 -8.81 17.10 -6.89
C TYR A 16 -7.43 16.42 -6.68
N GLY A 17 -6.80 16.76 -5.56
CA GLY A 17 -5.50 16.17 -5.27
C GLY A 17 -4.86 16.72 -4.02
N TRP A 18 -3.55 16.49 -3.90
CA TRP A 18 -2.75 17.02 -2.81
C TRP A 18 -1.29 17.19 -3.19
N ILE A 19 -0.60 18.00 -2.39
CA ILE A 19 0.84 18.07 -2.34
C ILE A 19 1.26 17.55 -0.97
N GLN A 20 2.11 16.52 -0.94
CA GLN A 20 2.72 15.98 0.27
C GLN A 20 4.22 16.19 0.24
N GLN A 21 4.75 16.71 1.34
CA GLN A 21 6.18 16.91 1.54
C GLN A 21 6.53 16.67 3.01
N GLY A 22 7.73 16.16 3.26
CA GLY A 22 8.11 15.82 4.61
C GLY A 22 9.61 15.86 4.87
N PHE A 23 9.96 15.69 6.13
CA PHE A 23 11.33 15.57 6.61
C PHE A 23 11.41 14.45 7.63
N THR A 24 12.49 13.67 7.58
CA THR A 24 12.75 12.60 8.55
C THR A 24 14.14 12.77 9.11
N ALA A 25 14.22 12.97 10.41
CA ALA A 25 15.46 12.91 11.19
C ALA A 25 15.70 11.48 11.66
N ASN A 26 16.92 10.97 11.46
CA ASN A 26 17.40 9.74 12.08
C ASN A 26 18.51 10.13 13.06
N PHE A 27 18.34 9.72 14.32
CA PHE A 27 19.23 10.14 15.41
C PHE A 27 20.62 9.47 15.36
N ASP A 28 20.70 8.32 14.69
CA ASP A 28 21.98 7.62 14.47
C ASP A 28 22.79 8.25 13.33
N SER A 29 22.13 9.01 12.45
CA SER A 29 22.75 9.72 11.31
C SER A 29 23.61 8.80 10.42
N PRO A 30 23.05 7.68 9.90
CA PRO A 30 23.79 6.69 9.13
C PRO A 30 24.50 7.33 7.92
N ARG A 31 25.69 6.88 7.61
CA ARG A 31 26.54 7.44 6.54
C ARG A 31 25.93 7.22 5.15
N ASP A 32 25.26 6.07 4.95
CA ASP A 32 24.55 5.75 3.73
C ASP A 32 23.23 6.51 3.61
N ARG A 33 22.81 7.22 4.68
CA ARG A 33 21.60 8.03 4.76
C ARG A 33 20.31 7.22 4.56
N VAL A 34 20.29 5.95 4.96
CA VAL A 34 19.15 5.05 4.78
C VAL A 34 18.45 4.78 6.11
N ASN A 35 17.16 5.07 6.15
CA ASN A 35 16.24 4.56 7.17
C ASN A 35 15.75 3.20 6.68
N PHE A 36 16.34 2.11 7.19
CA PHE A 36 15.99 0.78 6.75
C PHE A 36 14.53 0.45 7.07
N GLY A 37 13.84 -0.21 6.13
CA GLY A 37 12.48 -0.69 6.32
C GLY A 37 11.38 0.34 6.13
N VAL A 38 11.72 1.56 5.69
CA VAL A 38 10.74 2.59 5.34
C VAL A 38 11.00 3.13 3.94
N ASN A 39 10.03 3.09 3.03
CA ASN A 39 10.23 3.48 1.63
C ASN A 39 10.00 4.97 1.38
N PHE A 40 8.87 5.51 1.79
CA PHE A 40 8.49 6.88 1.40
C PHE A 40 9.27 7.96 2.15
N ASN A 41 9.75 7.65 3.33
CA ASN A 41 10.66 8.48 4.12
C ASN A 41 11.99 7.77 4.42
N TRP A 42 12.49 7.01 3.43
CA TRP A 42 13.65 6.14 3.55
C TRP A 42 14.99 6.87 3.74
N ARG A 43 15.08 8.15 3.34
CA ARG A 43 16.31 8.90 3.52
C ARG A 43 16.38 9.59 4.87
N SER A 44 17.48 9.35 5.57
CA SER A 44 17.75 9.99 6.85
C SER A 44 18.20 11.45 6.67
N ASN A 45 17.73 12.32 7.56
CA ASN A 45 18.09 13.73 7.64
C ASN A 45 17.91 14.46 6.31
N ASP A 46 16.76 14.21 5.64
CA ASP A 46 16.48 14.71 4.31
C ASP A 46 15.03 15.19 4.16
N TYR A 47 14.88 16.25 3.37
CA TYR A 47 13.58 16.74 2.92
C TYR A 47 13.14 16.00 1.64
N ARG A 48 11.84 15.71 1.53
CA ARG A 48 11.28 15.04 0.37
C ARG A 48 10.00 15.72 -0.10
N LEU A 49 9.89 15.95 -1.40
CA LEU A 49 8.62 16.16 -2.08
C LEU A 49 8.05 14.76 -2.39
N ASN A 50 7.23 14.23 -1.50
CA ASN A 50 6.71 12.88 -1.61
C ASN A 50 5.80 12.74 -2.81
N GLN A 51 4.72 13.51 -2.83
CA GLN A 51 3.67 13.38 -3.84
C GLN A 51 3.09 14.74 -4.23
N VAL A 52 3.07 15.01 -5.53
CA VAL A 52 2.10 15.91 -6.16
C VAL A 52 1.12 14.98 -6.86
N TYR A 53 -0.07 14.83 -6.30
CA TYR A 53 -1.03 13.79 -6.67
C TYR A 53 -2.29 14.42 -7.23
N PHE A 54 -2.74 13.95 -8.39
CA PHE A 54 -3.94 14.41 -9.06
C PHE A 54 -4.89 13.23 -9.27
N ILE A 55 -6.17 13.46 -9.07
CA ILE A 55 -7.24 12.50 -9.28
C ILE A 55 -8.27 13.13 -10.21
N LEU A 56 -8.59 12.44 -11.28
CA LEU A 56 -9.73 12.68 -12.13
C LEU A 56 -10.65 11.47 -12.05
N ASP A 57 -11.85 11.63 -11.52
CA ASP A 57 -12.80 10.52 -11.42
C ASP A 57 -14.23 10.91 -11.74
N ASN A 58 -14.98 9.90 -12.09
CA ASN A 58 -16.42 9.86 -12.13
C ASN A 58 -16.82 8.53 -11.50
N LEU A 59 -17.15 8.54 -10.21
CA LEU A 59 -17.42 7.31 -9.47
C LEU A 59 -18.74 6.68 -9.88
N LEU A 60 -18.84 5.37 -9.74
CA LEU A 60 -20.09 4.64 -9.88
C LEU A 60 -21.14 5.14 -8.86
N GLU A 61 -22.35 5.31 -9.34
CA GLU A 61 -23.52 5.50 -8.49
C GLU A 61 -24.25 4.14 -8.41
N HIS A 62 -24.39 3.59 -7.20
CA HIS A 62 -25.07 2.32 -6.96
C HIS A 62 -26.58 2.53 -6.92
N GLU A 63 -27.11 3.04 -8.03
CA GLU A 63 -28.54 3.27 -8.24
C GLU A 63 -29.24 2.08 -8.95
N SER A 64 -30.51 2.23 -9.21
CA SER A 64 -31.36 1.22 -9.87
C SER A 64 -31.11 1.06 -11.37
N ALA A 65 -30.20 1.86 -11.96
CA ALA A 65 -29.86 1.82 -13.38
C ALA A 65 -28.38 1.48 -13.61
N PRO A 66 -28.04 0.77 -14.70
CA PRO A 66 -26.66 0.60 -15.10
C PRO A 66 -25.98 1.94 -15.34
N ASN A 67 -24.74 2.06 -14.84
CA ASN A 67 -23.94 3.26 -15.07
C ASN A 67 -22.46 2.92 -15.21
N VAL A 68 -21.67 3.88 -15.69
CA VAL A 68 -20.25 3.75 -15.96
C VAL A 68 -19.46 4.77 -15.18
N GLY A 69 -18.45 4.31 -14.47
CA GLY A 69 -17.48 5.12 -13.76
C GLY A 69 -16.08 4.99 -14.36
N TYR A 70 -15.20 5.89 -13.99
CA TYR A 70 -13.77 5.82 -14.29
C TYR A 70 -12.95 6.55 -13.24
N ARG A 71 -11.69 6.21 -13.15
CA ARG A 71 -10.72 6.90 -12.33
C ARG A 71 -9.35 6.93 -12.99
N ILE A 72 -8.66 8.06 -12.90
CA ILE A 72 -7.29 8.26 -13.32
C ILE A 72 -6.56 8.99 -12.19
N ASP A 73 -5.53 8.34 -11.65
CA ASP A 73 -4.62 8.93 -10.67
C ASP A 73 -3.27 9.18 -11.34
N PHE A 74 -2.74 10.37 -11.19
CA PHE A 74 -1.41 10.74 -11.67
C PHE A 74 -0.57 11.29 -10.53
N MET A 75 0.67 10.86 -10.45
CA MET A 75 1.58 11.24 -9.37
C MET A 75 2.94 11.66 -9.89
N VAL A 76 3.48 12.73 -9.30
CA VAL A 76 4.87 13.17 -9.44
C VAL A 76 5.47 13.26 -8.05
N GLY A 77 6.66 12.71 -7.84
CA GLY A 77 7.33 12.82 -6.53
C GLY A 77 8.36 11.75 -6.28
N HIS A 78 8.94 11.80 -5.09
CA HIS A 78 9.93 10.80 -4.67
C HIS A 78 9.31 9.43 -4.34
N ASP A 79 7.99 9.35 -4.16
CA ASP A 79 7.31 8.10 -3.88
C ASP A 79 7.01 7.32 -5.18
N ALA A 80 6.94 8.01 -6.31
CA ALA A 80 6.60 7.39 -7.59
C ALA A 80 7.50 6.20 -7.99
N PRO A 81 8.83 6.25 -7.83
CA PRO A 81 9.70 5.12 -8.14
C PRO A 81 9.39 3.84 -7.33
N PHE A 82 8.83 3.98 -6.11
CA PHE A 82 8.46 2.84 -5.28
C PHE A 82 7.11 2.22 -5.65
N LEU A 83 6.24 2.98 -6.32
CA LEU A 83 4.89 2.57 -6.71
C LEU A 83 4.80 2.15 -8.17
N ALA A 84 5.81 2.47 -8.97
CA ALA A 84 5.83 2.20 -10.41
C ALA A 84 5.71 0.69 -10.68
N ALA A 85 4.65 0.31 -11.39
CA ALA A 85 4.46 -1.05 -11.84
C ALA A 85 5.45 -1.41 -12.97
N ASN A 86 5.92 -2.66 -12.98
CA ASN A 86 6.79 -3.16 -14.04
C ASN A 86 6.13 -3.02 -15.43
N GLY A 87 6.87 -2.44 -16.38
CA GLY A 87 6.38 -2.18 -17.74
C GLY A 87 5.59 -0.88 -17.90
N LEU A 88 5.42 -0.07 -16.82
CA LEU A 88 4.84 1.27 -16.88
C LEU A 88 5.86 2.28 -16.32
N PHE A 89 6.32 3.22 -17.15
CA PHE A 89 7.32 4.23 -16.80
C PHE A 89 8.67 3.71 -16.24
N SER A 90 8.92 2.39 -16.24
CA SER A 90 10.16 1.81 -15.72
C SER A 90 11.41 2.38 -16.41
N SER A 91 11.35 2.66 -17.71
CA SER A 91 12.43 3.31 -18.46
C SER A 91 12.61 4.79 -18.11
N PHE A 92 11.58 5.44 -17.60
CA PHE A 92 11.59 6.86 -17.23
C PHE A 92 12.12 7.08 -15.81
N THR A 93 11.83 6.15 -14.91
CA THR A 93 12.27 6.20 -13.51
C THR A 93 13.68 5.62 -13.33
N GLY A 94 14.16 4.83 -14.30
CA GLY A 94 15.41 4.06 -14.20
C GLY A 94 15.35 3.00 -13.09
N PHE A 95 14.16 2.74 -12.57
CA PHE A 95 13.87 1.73 -11.57
C PHE A 95 13.14 0.57 -12.27
N ASP A 96 13.70 -0.62 -12.20
CA ASP A 96 13.06 -1.83 -12.68
C ASP A 96 12.58 -2.65 -11.48
N PRO A 97 11.29 -2.61 -11.16
CA PRO A 97 10.74 -3.40 -10.06
C PRO A 97 10.84 -4.92 -10.31
N SER A 98 10.99 -5.37 -11.57
CA SER A 98 11.17 -6.78 -11.88
C SER A 98 12.52 -7.33 -11.44
N SER A 99 13.51 -6.46 -11.20
CA SER A 99 14.82 -6.87 -10.69
C SER A 99 14.79 -7.15 -9.17
N GLY A 100 13.64 -7.08 -8.53
CA GLY A 100 13.48 -7.13 -7.09
C GLY A 100 14.07 -5.88 -6.41
N PHE A 101 13.56 -5.52 -5.25
CA PHE A 101 14.11 -4.39 -4.47
C PHE A 101 15.58 -4.56 -4.07
N GLY A 102 16.24 -5.66 -4.41
CA GLY A 102 17.56 -6.03 -3.90
C GLY A 102 18.66 -6.33 -4.92
N THR A 103 18.38 -6.44 -6.21
CA THR A 103 19.34 -7.02 -7.16
C THR A 103 20.26 -6.03 -7.88
N ASN A 104 19.94 -4.74 -7.86
CA ASN A 104 20.78 -3.73 -8.51
C ASN A 104 21.56 -2.94 -7.46
N GLY A 105 22.85 -3.21 -7.32
CA GLY A 105 23.82 -2.61 -6.42
C GLY A 105 23.69 -1.08 -6.16
N PRO A 106 24.77 -0.36 -5.80
CA PRO A 106 24.71 1.06 -5.39
C PRO A 106 24.01 2.01 -6.36
N GLU A 107 23.80 1.61 -7.62
CA GLU A 107 23.08 2.40 -8.62
C GLU A 107 21.55 2.44 -8.39
N SER A 108 20.96 1.41 -7.77
CA SER A 108 19.53 1.40 -7.45
C SER A 108 19.15 2.51 -6.47
N TYR A 109 20.02 2.83 -5.52
CA TYR A 109 19.86 3.97 -4.60
C TYR A 109 19.82 5.32 -5.30
N ARG A 110 20.59 5.48 -6.38
CA ARG A 110 20.61 6.72 -7.14
C ARG A 110 19.30 6.93 -7.88
N ASN A 111 18.68 5.86 -8.33
CA ASN A 111 17.46 5.92 -9.12
C ASN A 111 16.24 6.22 -8.25
N VAL A 112 16.11 5.62 -7.08
CA VAL A 112 15.00 5.91 -6.15
C VAL A 112 15.12 7.27 -5.46
N ASN A 113 16.28 7.94 -5.53
CA ASN A 113 16.45 9.30 -5.02
C ASN A 113 16.07 10.39 -6.03
N ARG A 114 15.26 10.08 -7.02
CA ARG A 114 14.79 11.03 -8.04
C ARG A 114 13.31 11.28 -7.88
N ILE A 115 12.88 12.43 -8.35
CA ILE A 115 11.46 12.68 -8.61
C ILE A 115 11.09 11.85 -9.83
N GLY A 116 10.14 10.96 -9.64
CA GLY A 116 9.55 10.13 -10.69
C GLY A 116 8.12 10.53 -11.00
N ILE A 117 7.54 9.83 -11.95
CA ILE A 117 6.12 9.90 -12.32
C ILE A 117 5.51 8.50 -12.27
N ASP A 118 4.22 8.42 -11.95
CA ASP A 118 3.45 7.17 -12.04
C ASP A 118 1.97 7.47 -12.38
N LEU A 119 1.29 6.45 -12.90
CA LEU A 119 -0.17 6.33 -12.97
C LEU A 119 -0.59 5.20 -12.03
N PRO A 120 -0.75 5.48 -10.72
CA PRO A 120 -1.07 4.45 -9.74
C PRO A 120 -2.39 3.74 -10.03
N GLN A 121 -3.38 4.48 -10.52
CA GLN A 121 -4.66 3.95 -10.94
C GLN A 121 -5.12 4.56 -12.27
N PHE A 122 -5.62 3.72 -13.14
CA PHE A 122 -6.44 4.13 -14.28
C PHE A 122 -7.33 2.97 -14.70
N TYR A 123 -8.62 3.13 -14.54
CA TYR A 123 -9.58 2.08 -14.82
C TYR A 123 -10.95 2.66 -15.22
N VAL A 124 -11.74 1.80 -15.83
CA VAL A 124 -13.16 2.01 -16.04
C VAL A 124 -13.95 0.99 -15.21
N GLU A 125 -15.14 1.38 -14.78
CA GLU A 125 -16.06 0.52 -14.04
C GLU A 125 -17.44 0.57 -14.67
N VAL A 126 -18.17 -0.55 -14.54
CA VAL A 126 -19.57 -0.67 -14.98
C VAL A 126 -20.38 -1.26 -13.83
N HIS A 127 -21.43 -0.56 -13.40
CA HIS A 127 -22.40 -1.06 -12.42
C HIS A 127 -23.59 -1.72 -13.12
N LEU A 128 -23.95 -2.93 -12.69
CA LEU A 128 -25.15 -3.66 -13.10
C LEU A 128 -26.04 -3.97 -11.89
N PRO A 129 -27.16 -3.25 -11.68
CA PRO A 129 -28.00 -3.39 -10.48
C PRO A 129 -28.88 -4.67 -10.48
N SER A 130 -29.00 -5.36 -11.61
CA SER A 130 -29.96 -6.45 -11.80
C SER A 130 -29.56 -7.79 -11.16
N LEU A 131 -28.33 -7.94 -10.69
CA LEU A 131 -27.77 -9.16 -10.11
C LEU A 131 -27.45 -8.92 -8.63
N PHE A 132 -27.97 -9.76 -7.72
CA PHE A 132 -27.80 -9.61 -6.26
C PHE A 132 -28.24 -8.21 -5.78
N SER A 133 -27.42 -7.53 -4.97
CA SER A 133 -27.57 -6.11 -4.64
C SER A 133 -26.76 -5.20 -5.58
N GLY A 134 -26.39 -5.68 -6.74
CA GLY A 134 -25.55 -5.06 -7.76
C GLY A 134 -24.23 -5.82 -7.98
N VAL A 135 -23.69 -5.66 -9.18
CA VAL A 135 -22.37 -6.16 -9.56
C VAL A 135 -21.60 -5.06 -10.27
N ASP A 136 -20.36 -4.82 -9.83
CA ASP A 136 -19.44 -3.89 -10.48
C ASP A 136 -18.35 -4.67 -11.20
N PHE A 137 -18.06 -4.27 -12.41
CA PHE A 137 -16.92 -4.77 -13.19
C PHE A 137 -15.90 -3.66 -13.35
N ARG A 138 -14.65 -3.93 -12.98
CA ARG A 138 -13.54 -3.00 -13.13
C ARG A 138 -12.50 -3.56 -14.09
N LEU A 139 -12.03 -2.72 -15.01
CA LEU A 139 -10.96 -3.05 -15.96
C LEU A 139 -9.91 -1.94 -15.98
N GLY A 140 -8.65 -2.29 -15.76
CA GLY A 140 -7.52 -1.36 -15.77
C GLY A 140 -6.50 -1.64 -14.69
N LYS A 141 -5.76 -0.60 -14.26
CA LYS A 141 -4.80 -0.64 -13.15
C LYS A 141 -5.44 -0.02 -11.91
N PHE A 142 -5.32 -0.70 -10.78
CA PHE A 142 -5.96 -0.33 -9.51
C PHE A 142 -5.11 -0.75 -8.32
N TYR A 143 -5.35 -0.12 -7.16
CA TYR A 143 -4.71 -0.53 -5.91
C TYR A 143 -5.17 -1.89 -5.45
N THR A 144 -4.27 -2.60 -4.78
CA THR A 144 -4.56 -3.89 -4.13
C THR A 144 -5.60 -3.75 -3.02
N TYR A 145 -6.31 -4.85 -2.73
CA TYR A 145 -7.10 -5.00 -1.51
C TYR A 145 -6.31 -5.69 -0.39
N VAL A 146 -5.11 -6.21 -0.67
CA VAL A 146 -4.24 -6.86 0.33
C VAL A 146 -3.60 -5.81 1.21
N GLY A 147 -3.59 -6.08 2.52
CA GLY A 147 -3.06 -5.15 3.54
C GLY A 147 -4.09 -4.10 3.98
N ARG A 148 -3.70 -3.32 4.97
CA ARG A 148 -4.55 -2.24 5.52
C ARG A 148 -4.15 -0.87 5.00
N GLU A 149 -2.86 -0.63 4.86
CA GLU A 149 -2.35 0.69 4.51
C GLU A 149 -2.51 0.96 3.01
N VAL A 150 -2.93 2.18 2.70
CA VAL A 150 -3.06 2.66 1.33
C VAL A 150 -1.83 3.48 0.92
N TYR A 151 -1.58 3.60 -0.38
CA TYR A 151 -0.39 4.27 -0.91
C TYR A 151 -0.53 5.77 -1.11
N PRO A 152 -1.71 6.30 -1.46
CA PRO A 152 -1.94 7.74 -1.49
C PRO A 152 -1.63 8.36 -0.14
N GLY A 153 -0.58 9.18 -0.07
CA GLY A 153 -0.13 9.78 1.19
C GLY A 153 -1.19 10.65 1.85
N GLY A 154 -2.08 11.21 1.05
CA GLY A 154 -3.24 11.96 1.53
C GLY A 154 -4.19 11.14 2.40
N ASP A 155 -4.26 9.83 2.21
CA ASP A 155 -5.28 8.97 2.81
C ASP A 155 -4.73 8.06 3.92
N THR A 156 -3.49 8.29 4.37
CA THR A 156 -2.86 7.50 5.41
C THR A 156 -2.85 8.20 6.76
N ASP A 157 -2.74 7.41 7.81
CA ASP A 157 -2.80 7.90 9.18
C ASP A 157 -1.43 8.44 9.67
N PHE A 158 -0.33 7.77 9.30
CA PHE A 158 1.05 8.14 9.62
C PHE A 158 1.81 8.52 8.34
N TYR A 159 2.92 9.24 8.49
CA TYR A 159 3.83 9.49 7.37
C TYR A 159 4.60 8.24 7.00
N SER A 160 5.21 7.54 7.96
CA SER A 160 5.84 6.25 7.73
C SER A 160 4.83 5.11 7.56
N ARG A 161 5.24 4.06 6.86
CA ARG A 161 4.46 2.85 6.61
C ARG A 161 4.97 1.68 7.45
N THR A 162 4.13 0.66 7.59
CA THR A 162 4.51 -0.63 8.16
C THR A 162 5.52 -1.38 7.29
N TYR A 163 6.28 -2.30 7.89
CA TYR A 163 7.09 -3.27 7.14
C TYR A 163 6.22 -4.14 6.24
N GLU A 164 5.05 -4.57 6.73
CA GLU A 164 4.07 -5.31 5.94
C GLU A 164 3.75 -4.60 4.63
N ASN A 165 3.38 -3.32 4.71
CA ASN A 165 3.00 -2.53 3.54
C ASN A 165 4.15 -2.42 2.54
N ILE A 166 5.38 -2.23 3.02
CA ILE A 166 6.54 -1.95 2.19
C ILE A 166 7.17 -3.22 1.63
N LEU A 167 7.25 -4.27 2.44
CA LEU A 167 8.03 -5.47 2.14
C LEU A 167 7.15 -6.67 1.79
N GLY A 168 5.94 -6.71 2.32
CA GLY A 168 5.07 -7.89 2.27
C GLY A 168 3.94 -7.81 1.24
N THR A 169 3.41 -6.62 0.97
CA THR A 169 2.21 -6.40 0.17
C THR A 169 2.52 -5.92 -1.24
N PRO A 170 1.78 -6.36 -2.28
CA PRO A 170 1.79 -5.69 -3.58
C PRO A 170 1.10 -4.32 -3.47
N PHE A 171 1.43 -3.39 -4.36
CA PHE A 171 0.85 -2.06 -4.39
C PHE A 171 -0.33 -1.95 -5.34
N THR A 172 -0.15 -2.47 -6.56
CA THR A 172 -1.11 -2.33 -7.64
C THR A 172 -1.26 -3.62 -8.43
N HIS A 173 -2.40 -3.74 -9.10
CA HIS A 173 -2.69 -4.79 -10.05
C HIS A 173 -3.23 -4.20 -11.34
N THR A 174 -3.00 -4.89 -12.46
CA THR A 174 -3.59 -4.56 -13.76
C THR A 174 -4.41 -5.75 -14.21
N GLY A 175 -5.68 -5.55 -14.54
CA GLY A 175 -6.54 -6.65 -14.95
C GLY A 175 -8.02 -6.35 -14.82
N PHE A 176 -8.78 -7.39 -14.58
CA PHE A 176 -10.23 -7.37 -14.45
C PHE A 176 -10.68 -7.86 -13.07
N LEU A 177 -11.57 -7.12 -12.43
CA LEU A 177 -12.25 -7.51 -11.19
C LEU A 177 -13.77 -7.46 -11.37
N ALA A 178 -14.46 -8.37 -10.68
CA ALA A 178 -15.88 -8.29 -10.41
C ALA A 178 -16.09 -8.14 -8.91
N THR A 179 -16.90 -7.15 -8.50
CA THR A 179 -17.38 -6.97 -7.13
C THR A 179 -18.86 -7.33 -7.09
N VAL A 180 -19.22 -8.36 -6.38
CA VAL A 180 -20.59 -8.76 -6.13
C VAL A 180 -21.03 -8.19 -4.78
N HIS A 181 -22.02 -7.29 -4.80
CA HIS A 181 -22.70 -6.81 -3.60
C HIS A 181 -23.70 -7.87 -3.12
N ALA A 182 -23.18 -8.89 -2.37
CA ALA A 182 -23.96 -10.04 -1.97
C ALA A 182 -25.10 -9.68 -0.99
N SER A 183 -24.89 -8.63 -0.19
CA SER A 183 -25.89 -8.03 0.69
C SER A 183 -25.44 -6.60 1.06
N PRO A 184 -26.27 -5.80 1.77
CA PRO A 184 -25.87 -4.48 2.28
C PRO A 184 -24.62 -4.48 3.20
N GLN A 185 -24.23 -5.65 3.71
CA GLN A 185 -23.08 -5.83 4.61
C GLN A 185 -21.91 -6.55 3.95
N TRP A 186 -22.11 -7.28 2.84
CA TRP A 186 -21.08 -8.12 2.26
C TRP A 186 -20.80 -7.80 0.79
N ASP A 187 -19.53 -7.54 0.50
CA ASP A 187 -18.98 -7.51 -0.84
C ASP A 187 -18.03 -8.69 -1.04
N VAL A 188 -18.12 -9.32 -2.20
CA VAL A 188 -17.24 -10.41 -2.64
C VAL A 188 -16.54 -9.95 -3.92
N ILE A 189 -15.23 -9.92 -3.91
CA ILE A 189 -14.39 -9.45 -5.03
C ILE A 189 -13.60 -10.64 -5.56
N ALA A 190 -13.59 -10.80 -6.88
CA ALA A 190 -12.76 -11.79 -7.53
C ALA A 190 -12.37 -11.32 -8.95
N GLY A 191 -11.16 -11.67 -9.37
CA GLY A 191 -10.73 -11.34 -10.72
C GLY A 191 -9.39 -11.92 -11.11
N VAL A 192 -8.98 -11.56 -12.32
CA VAL A 192 -7.75 -12.01 -12.96
C VAL A 192 -6.89 -10.79 -13.26
N VAL A 193 -5.63 -10.85 -12.85
CA VAL A 193 -4.66 -9.78 -13.01
C VAL A 193 -3.37 -10.32 -13.64
N VAL A 194 -2.58 -9.46 -14.23
CA VAL A 194 -1.29 -9.86 -14.85
C VAL A 194 -0.19 -10.09 -13.81
N GLY A 195 -0.43 -9.75 -12.55
CA GLY A 195 0.49 -9.99 -11.42
C GLY A 195 0.48 -8.86 -10.38
N ALA A 196 1.42 -8.95 -9.46
CA ALA A 196 1.68 -7.99 -8.39
C ALA A 196 2.67 -6.92 -8.86
N ASP A 197 2.25 -5.65 -8.86
CA ASP A 197 3.07 -4.51 -9.31
C ASP A 197 3.58 -4.64 -10.76
N VAL A 198 2.78 -5.28 -11.61
CA VAL A 198 3.05 -5.52 -13.02
C VAL A 198 1.96 -4.84 -13.87
N PHE A 199 2.40 -4.05 -14.86
CA PHE A 199 1.52 -3.47 -15.89
C PHE A 199 1.60 -4.26 -17.17
N LYS A 200 2.82 -4.62 -17.59
CA LYS A 200 3.06 -5.49 -18.73
C LYS A 200 3.49 -6.85 -18.20
N ASP A 201 2.72 -7.88 -18.50
CA ASP A 201 2.98 -9.25 -18.11
C ASP A 201 4.45 -9.66 -18.37
N ASN A 202 5.10 -10.19 -17.35
CA ASN A 202 6.52 -10.55 -17.33
C ASN A 202 6.78 -12.07 -17.34
N ASN A 203 5.72 -12.89 -17.26
CA ASN A 203 5.85 -14.35 -17.21
C ASN A 203 4.84 -15.11 -18.10
N SER A 204 3.79 -14.49 -18.61
CA SER A 204 2.74 -15.08 -19.45
C SER A 204 1.76 -15.99 -18.71
N ALA A 205 1.67 -15.89 -17.39
CA ALA A 205 0.68 -16.58 -16.57
C ALA A 205 -0.12 -15.59 -15.73
N PRO A 206 -1.45 -15.73 -15.65
CA PRO A 206 -2.27 -14.82 -14.86
C PRO A 206 -2.16 -15.12 -13.35
N SER A 207 -2.36 -14.08 -12.55
CA SER A 207 -2.62 -14.20 -11.12
C SER A 207 -4.09 -13.97 -10.81
N PHE A 208 -4.57 -14.52 -9.69
CA PHE A 208 -5.94 -14.39 -9.20
C PHE A 208 -5.95 -13.48 -7.97
N HIS A 209 -6.77 -12.42 -8.03
CA HIS A 209 -6.94 -11.48 -6.92
C HIS A 209 -8.38 -11.52 -6.41
N GLY A 210 -8.55 -11.49 -5.08
CA GLY A 210 -9.87 -11.50 -4.48
C GLY A 210 -9.92 -10.89 -3.10
N ALA A 211 -11.14 -10.56 -2.65
CA ALA A 211 -11.39 -10.08 -1.30
C ALA A 211 -12.82 -10.41 -0.82
N PHE A 212 -12.94 -10.53 0.50
CA PHE A 212 -14.20 -10.47 1.23
C PHE A 212 -14.20 -9.22 2.09
N ILE A 213 -15.22 -8.39 1.95
CA ILE A 213 -15.39 -7.18 2.74
C ILE A 213 -16.72 -7.28 3.48
N TRP A 214 -16.67 -7.17 4.79
CA TRP A 214 -17.85 -7.11 5.65
C TRP A 214 -17.92 -5.78 6.39
N ASN A 215 -19.10 -5.18 6.38
CA ASN A 215 -19.40 -3.98 7.15
C ASN A 215 -20.58 -4.28 8.09
N SER A 216 -20.46 -3.98 9.38
CA SER A 216 -21.60 -4.06 10.28
C SER A 216 -22.72 -3.09 9.85
N ALA A 217 -23.97 -3.42 10.17
CA ALA A 217 -25.13 -2.59 9.79
C ALA A 217 -25.05 -1.17 10.37
N ASP A 218 -24.42 -0.99 11.52
CA ASP A 218 -24.19 0.31 12.17
C ASP A 218 -22.89 1.00 11.70
N LYS A 219 -22.17 0.41 10.75
CA LYS A 219 -20.89 0.90 10.19
C LYS A 219 -19.79 1.16 11.24
N ARG A 220 -19.85 0.44 12.37
CA ARG A 220 -18.82 0.52 13.40
C ARG A 220 -17.67 -0.43 13.18
N TYR A 221 -17.93 -1.53 12.49
CA TYR A 221 -16.94 -2.57 12.21
C TYR A 221 -16.83 -2.78 10.71
N ASN A 222 -15.60 -2.87 10.24
CA ASN A 222 -15.25 -3.31 8.89
C ASN A 222 -14.24 -4.44 9.01
N TRP A 223 -14.48 -5.54 8.33
CA TRP A 223 -13.53 -6.65 8.20
C TRP A 223 -13.25 -6.89 6.73
N THR A 224 -11.96 -6.90 6.39
CA THR A 224 -11.49 -7.18 5.04
C THR A 224 -10.49 -8.31 5.09
N THR A 225 -10.73 -9.35 4.30
CA THR A 225 -9.75 -10.39 3.99
C THR A 225 -9.52 -10.39 2.50
N ALA A 226 -8.26 -10.30 2.07
CA ALA A 226 -7.90 -10.24 0.67
C ALA A 226 -6.67 -11.08 0.37
N TRP A 227 -6.53 -11.50 -0.89
CA TRP A 227 -5.41 -12.31 -1.35
C TRP A 227 -5.09 -12.06 -2.82
N ILE A 228 -3.86 -12.38 -3.20
CA ILE A 228 -3.43 -12.63 -4.58
C ILE A 228 -2.65 -13.94 -4.60
N THR A 229 -2.79 -14.71 -5.68
CA THR A 229 -2.06 -15.95 -5.90
C THR A 229 -1.80 -16.17 -7.39
N GLY A 230 -0.61 -16.60 -7.73
CA GLY A 230 -0.15 -16.93 -9.08
C GLY A 230 1.35 -16.74 -9.25
N PRO A 231 1.90 -17.11 -10.40
CA PRO A 231 3.32 -16.91 -10.69
C PRO A 231 3.67 -15.43 -10.77
N GLU A 232 4.73 -15.03 -10.05
CA GLU A 232 5.15 -13.62 -9.96
C GLU A 232 6.62 -13.42 -10.33
N GLN A 233 7.37 -14.51 -10.53
CA GLN A 233 8.78 -14.43 -10.94
C GLN A 233 8.86 -14.17 -12.46
N PRO A 234 9.78 -13.29 -12.91
CA PRO A 234 9.97 -13.05 -14.34
C PRO A 234 10.36 -14.32 -15.10
N HIS A 235 9.68 -14.57 -16.23
CA HIS A 235 9.91 -15.72 -17.10
C HIS A 235 9.61 -17.09 -16.46
N ASP A 236 8.91 -17.13 -15.33
CA ASP A 236 8.46 -18.33 -14.67
C ASP A 236 6.93 -18.38 -14.59
N ASN A 237 6.33 -19.48 -15.07
CA ASN A 237 4.90 -19.68 -15.09
C ASN A 237 4.44 -20.76 -14.10
N HIS A 238 5.32 -21.20 -13.20
CA HIS A 238 5.09 -22.36 -12.35
C HIS A 238 5.23 -22.06 -10.85
N ASP A 239 6.14 -21.16 -10.49
CA ASP A 239 6.45 -20.87 -9.10
C ASP A 239 5.50 -19.79 -8.56
N ASP A 240 4.47 -20.24 -7.85
CA ASP A 240 3.43 -19.38 -7.32
C ASP A 240 3.93 -18.54 -6.13
N ARG A 241 3.48 -17.29 -6.11
CA ARG A 241 3.45 -16.43 -4.93
C ARG A 241 2.01 -16.31 -4.45
N THR A 242 1.79 -16.49 -3.16
CA THR A 242 0.51 -16.20 -2.50
C THR A 242 0.72 -15.17 -1.40
N VAL A 243 -0.07 -14.12 -1.43
CA VAL A 243 -0.11 -13.10 -0.37
C VAL A 243 -1.53 -12.92 0.08
N ALA A 244 -1.78 -13.05 1.38
CA ALA A 244 -3.09 -12.88 1.98
C ALA A 244 -3.02 -12.01 3.24
N SER A 245 -4.07 -11.23 3.49
CA SER A 245 -4.20 -10.41 4.68
C SER A 245 -5.61 -10.44 5.23
N SER A 246 -5.75 -10.21 6.54
CA SER A 246 -7.06 -10.09 7.19
C SER A 246 -7.00 -9.02 8.27
N TYR A 247 -7.84 -7.98 8.16
CA TYR A 247 -7.86 -6.82 9.04
C TYR A 247 -9.28 -6.49 9.50
N LEU A 248 -9.39 -6.24 10.79
CA LEU A 248 -10.58 -5.68 11.43
C LEU A 248 -10.32 -4.21 11.78
N THR A 249 -11.22 -3.33 11.36
CA THR A 249 -11.29 -1.94 11.81
C THR A 249 -12.54 -1.75 12.66
N ALA A 250 -12.42 -1.16 13.85
CA ALA A 250 -13.49 -1.03 14.84
C ALA A 250 -13.53 0.36 15.48
N LYS A 251 -14.71 1.00 15.46
CA LYS A 251 -15.01 2.16 16.32
C LYS A 251 -15.39 1.63 17.69
N LEU A 252 -14.52 1.85 18.71
CA LEU A 252 -14.65 1.20 20.01
C LEU A 252 -15.68 1.88 20.92
N ASP A 253 -15.90 3.17 20.76
CA ASP A 253 -16.87 3.96 21.52
C ASP A 253 -18.08 4.36 20.66
N LYS A 254 -19.15 4.82 21.32
CA LYS A 254 -20.40 5.18 20.63
C LYS A 254 -20.23 6.38 19.69
N ASP A 255 -19.35 7.30 20.04
CA ASP A 255 -19.12 8.53 19.29
C ASP A 255 -18.12 8.30 18.13
N GLY A 256 -17.44 7.14 18.10
CA GLY A 256 -16.46 6.78 17.09
C GLY A 256 -15.14 7.54 17.22
N ASN A 257 -14.83 8.08 18.41
CA ASN A 257 -13.59 8.79 18.69
C ASN A 257 -12.39 7.84 18.74
N TRP A 258 -12.59 6.63 19.29
CA TRP A 258 -11.59 5.59 19.30
C TRP A 258 -11.73 4.68 18.08
N LEU A 259 -10.68 4.61 17.29
CA LEU A 259 -10.59 3.71 16.14
C LEU A 259 -9.42 2.74 16.34
N LEU A 260 -9.73 1.46 16.38
CA LEU A 260 -8.76 0.36 16.36
C LEU A 260 -8.75 -0.26 14.96
N SER A 261 -7.57 -0.53 14.42
CA SER A 261 -7.41 -1.42 13.28
C SER A 261 -6.32 -2.43 13.62
N ALA A 262 -6.64 -3.72 13.52
CA ALA A 262 -5.70 -4.80 13.82
C ALA A 262 -5.90 -5.96 12.87
N GLY A 263 -4.81 -6.64 12.54
CA GLY A 263 -4.85 -7.79 11.65
C GLY A 263 -3.47 -8.34 11.36
N GLY A 264 -3.41 -9.16 10.33
CA GLY A 264 -2.19 -9.84 9.94
C GLY A 264 -2.14 -10.14 8.45
N HIS A 265 -0.97 -10.58 8.06
CA HIS A 265 -0.56 -10.86 6.71
C HIS A 265 0.29 -12.13 6.69
N TYR A 266 0.11 -12.91 5.65
CA TYR A 266 0.94 -14.06 5.31
C TYR A 266 1.32 -13.99 3.85
N GLY A 267 2.58 -14.22 3.55
CA GLY A 267 3.08 -14.36 2.20
C GLY A 267 3.96 -15.59 2.06
N PHE A 268 3.85 -16.22 0.92
CA PHE A 268 4.59 -17.42 0.52
C PHE A 268 4.99 -17.30 -0.94
N GLU A 269 6.20 -17.72 -1.30
CA GLU A 269 6.66 -17.76 -2.69
C GLU A 269 7.54 -18.97 -2.92
N GLN A 270 7.17 -19.78 -3.93
CA GLN A 270 7.91 -20.97 -4.30
C GLN A 270 9.28 -20.59 -4.90
N ASN A 271 10.31 -21.34 -4.54
CA ASN A 271 11.66 -21.21 -5.11
C ASN A 271 12.24 -19.78 -5.10
N ALA A 272 11.77 -18.90 -4.21
CA ALA A 272 12.16 -17.47 -4.17
C ALA A 272 13.50 -17.22 -3.47
N ALA A 273 13.89 -18.11 -2.57
CA ALA A 273 15.15 -18.00 -1.84
C ALA A 273 16.24 -18.90 -2.45
N VAL A 274 17.50 -18.53 -2.21
CA VAL A 274 18.66 -19.34 -2.59
C VAL A 274 19.47 -19.65 -1.33
N ASP A 275 19.69 -20.93 -1.07
CA ASP A 275 20.59 -21.35 -0.01
C ASP A 275 22.03 -20.93 -0.35
N PRO A 276 22.66 -20.09 0.49
CA PRO A 276 23.98 -19.54 0.17
C PRO A 276 25.11 -20.56 0.20
N MET A 277 24.91 -21.75 0.81
CA MET A 277 25.93 -22.79 0.91
C MET A 277 25.86 -23.79 -0.25
N THR A 278 24.63 -24.11 -0.68
CA THR A 278 24.40 -25.16 -1.69
C THR A 278 24.00 -24.60 -3.06
N GLY A 279 23.56 -23.37 -3.13
CA GLY A 279 22.96 -22.76 -4.33
C GLY A 279 21.57 -23.30 -4.68
N ALA A 280 21.00 -24.17 -3.85
CA ALA A 280 19.67 -24.73 -4.08
C ALA A 280 18.60 -23.69 -3.85
N ARG A 281 17.58 -23.70 -4.71
CA ARG A 281 16.36 -22.88 -4.51
C ARG A 281 15.51 -23.51 -3.41
N LYS A 282 14.85 -22.66 -2.64
CA LYS A 282 13.88 -23.00 -1.61
C LYS A 282 12.76 -21.99 -1.57
N ASP A 283 11.65 -22.38 -0.97
CA ASP A 283 10.52 -21.51 -0.76
C ASP A 283 10.86 -20.40 0.25
N ALA A 284 10.11 -19.32 0.20
CA ALA A 284 10.23 -18.19 1.10
C ALA A 284 8.90 -17.87 1.75
N ASP A 285 8.93 -17.62 3.06
CA ASP A 285 7.78 -17.24 3.87
C ASP A 285 7.99 -15.91 4.58
N TRP A 286 6.90 -15.12 4.70
CA TRP A 286 6.89 -13.91 5.51
C TRP A 286 5.55 -13.68 6.17
N TYR A 287 5.58 -13.03 7.33
CA TYR A 287 4.41 -12.84 8.19
C TYR A 287 4.39 -11.43 8.76
N ALA A 288 3.20 -10.89 9.02
CA ALA A 288 3.04 -9.66 9.77
C ALA A 288 1.83 -9.70 10.69
N LEU A 289 1.96 -8.99 11.80
CA LEU A 289 0.85 -8.60 12.66
C LEU A 289 0.98 -7.12 12.96
N ALA A 290 -0.07 -6.34 12.71
CA ALA A 290 -0.07 -4.91 12.97
C ALA A 290 -1.35 -4.47 13.69
N ALA A 291 -1.19 -3.50 14.59
CA ALA A 291 -2.29 -2.85 15.28
C ALA A 291 -2.08 -1.33 15.32
N ASN A 292 -3.15 -0.60 15.03
CA ASN A 292 -3.19 0.86 15.07
C ASN A 292 -4.34 1.30 15.95
N LEU A 293 -4.08 2.21 16.87
CA LEU A 293 -5.08 2.81 17.74
C LEU A 293 -5.05 4.33 17.59
N PHE A 294 -6.18 4.92 17.27
CA PHE A 294 -6.33 6.37 17.10
C PHE A 294 -7.40 6.90 18.02
N TYR A 295 -7.22 8.15 18.45
CA TYR A 295 -8.20 8.89 19.23
C TYR A 295 -8.48 10.26 18.62
N SER A 296 -9.70 10.52 18.17
CA SER A 296 -10.13 11.81 17.66
C SER A 296 -10.49 12.72 18.85
N VAL A 297 -9.55 13.57 19.26
CA VAL A 297 -9.77 14.55 20.35
C VAL A 297 -10.83 15.57 19.90
N ASN A 298 -10.76 15.97 18.62
CA ASN A 298 -11.70 16.84 17.94
C ASN A 298 -11.44 16.73 16.42
N GLU A 299 -12.10 17.52 15.61
CA GLU A 299 -11.96 17.51 14.13
C GLU A 299 -10.54 17.86 13.65
N ARG A 300 -9.72 18.50 14.49
CA ARG A 300 -8.37 18.97 14.14
C ARG A 300 -7.25 18.08 14.67
N TRP A 301 -7.47 17.35 15.76
CA TRP A 301 -6.44 16.58 16.44
C TRP A 301 -6.80 15.12 16.57
N ARG A 302 -5.95 14.27 16.01
CA ARG A 302 -6.09 12.81 16.07
C ARG A 302 -4.73 12.17 16.34
N PRO A 303 -4.31 12.01 17.62
CA PRO A 303 -3.17 11.19 17.98
C PRO A 303 -3.41 9.72 17.66
N GLY A 304 -2.31 9.00 17.46
CA GLY A 304 -2.35 7.58 17.14
C GLY A 304 -1.09 6.85 17.58
N PHE A 305 -1.24 5.57 17.79
CA PHE A 305 -0.17 4.63 18.09
C PHE A 305 -0.26 3.45 17.14
N ARG A 306 0.89 3.00 16.60
CA ARG A 306 1.04 1.80 15.80
C ARG A 306 2.06 0.89 16.44
N PHE A 307 1.79 -0.41 16.39
CA PHE A 307 2.74 -1.47 16.70
C PHE A 307 2.67 -2.52 15.62
N GLU A 308 3.85 -3.00 15.17
CA GLU A 308 3.97 -4.05 14.17
C GLU A 308 5.03 -5.07 14.55
N TRP A 309 4.79 -6.31 14.18
CA TRP A 309 5.76 -7.39 14.02
C TRP A 309 5.73 -7.87 12.57
N PHE A 310 6.91 -7.93 11.95
CA PHE A 310 7.13 -8.48 10.62
C PHE A 310 8.23 -9.52 10.68
N ARG A 311 8.01 -10.69 10.09
CA ARG A 311 8.97 -11.77 9.99
C ARG A 311 9.25 -12.09 8.53
N ASP A 312 10.53 -12.17 8.15
CA ASP A 312 11.03 -12.65 6.88
C ASP A 312 11.92 -13.87 7.17
N ASP A 313 11.44 -15.06 6.81
CA ASP A 313 12.13 -16.30 7.22
C ASP A 313 13.41 -16.55 6.44
N GLU A 314 13.46 -16.17 5.18
CA GLU A 314 14.60 -16.36 4.28
C GLU A 314 15.36 -15.06 3.96
N GLY A 315 14.85 -13.92 4.37
CA GLY A 315 15.45 -12.63 4.04
C GLY A 315 15.17 -12.15 2.61
N THR A 316 14.20 -12.74 1.92
CA THR A 316 13.88 -12.38 0.53
C THR A 316 13.18 -11.04 0.41
N ARG A 317 12.35 -10.69 1.40
CA ARG A 317 11.57 -9.45 1.41
C ARG A 317 12.37 -8.26 1.94
N THR A 318 13.33 -8.52 2.81
CA THR A 318 14.20 -7.49 3.41
C THR A 318 15.46 -7.20 2.57
N ALA A 319 15.67 -7.91 1.48
CA ALA A 319 16.70 -7.62 0.48
C ALA A 319 16.33 -6.39 -0.37
N VAL A 320 16.30 -5.21 0.26
CA VAL A 320 15.82 -3.97 -0.34
C VAL A 320 16.93 -2.94 -0.50
N LEU A 321 16.78 -2.06 -1.47
CA LEU A 321 17.69 -0.94 -1.72
C LEU A 321 19.15 -1.38 -1.85
N GLY A 322 19.42 -2.53 -2.50
CA GLY A 322 20.77 -3.06 -2.72
C GLY A 322 21.45 -3.62 -1.47
N ARG A 323 20.72 -3.80 -0.37
CA ARG A 323 21.21 -4.44 0.85
C ARG A 323 20.93 -5.94 0.85
N PRO A 324 21.76 -6.75 1.51
CA PRO A 324 21.45 -8.16 1.71
C PRO A 324 20.16 -8.29 2.54
N GLY A 325 19.44 -9.37 2.31
CA GLY A 325 18.27 -9.70 3.11
C GLY A 325 18.63 -10.22 4.51
N PHE A 326 17.69 -10.11 5.42
CA PHE A 326 17.85 -10.50 6.81
C PHE A 326 16.73 -11.46 7.22
N ALA A 327 17.07 -12.73 7.41
CA ALA A 327 16.18 -13.73 7.99
C ALA A 327 15.94 -13.42 9.48
N ALA A 328 15.01 -12.52 9.77
CA ALA A 328 14.82 -11.97 11.11
C ALA A 328 13.38 -11.50 11.38
N SER A 329 13.07 -11.27 12.66
CA SER A 329 11.86 -10.57 13.09
C SER A 329 12.15 -9.09 13.32
N PHE A 330 11.36 -8.26 12.67
CA PHE A 330 11.40 -6.80 12.74
C PHE A 330 10.19 -6.30 13.51
N TYR A 331 10.36 -5.21 14.22
CA TYR A 331 9.32 -4.57 14.99
C TYR A 331 9.34 -3.07 14.76
N ASP A 332 8.16 -2.47 14.79
CA ASP A 332 7.95 -1.02 14.73
C ASP A 332 7.01 -0.61 15.85
N ALA A 333 7.36 0.46 16.55
CA ALA A 333 6.46 1.20 17.43
C ALA A 333 6.47 2.67 17.01
N THR A 334 5.33 3.17 16.56
CA THR A 334 5.18 4.55 16.08
C THR A 334 4.13 5.28 16.91
N LEU A 335 4.49 6.45 17.44
CA LEU A 335 3.58 7.40 18.06
C LEU A 335 3.54 8.66 17.20
N GLY A 336 2.34 9.11 16.83
CA GLY A 336 2.18 10.29 16.01
C GLY A 336 0.81 10.94 16.17
N ALA A 337 0.57 11.99 15.41
CA ALA A 337 -0.72 12.66 15.39
C ALA A 337 -0.99 13.27 14.01
N THR A 338 -2.25 13.32 13.61
CA THR A 338 -2.70 14.20 12.53
C THR A 338 -3.23 15.50 13.13
N TRP A 339 -2.64 16.62 12.74
CA TRP A 339 -3.12 17.95 13.08
C TRP A 339 -3.57 18.71 11.83
N LYS A 340 -4.81 19.19 11.84
CA LYS A 340 -5.44 19.97 10.76
C LYS A 340 -5.63 21.42 11.21
N PRO A 341 -4.60 22.29 11.06
CA PRO A 341 -4.73 23.70 11.42
C PRO A 341 -5.80 24.40 10.57
N TRP A 342 -5.92 24.02 9.31
CA TRP A 342 -6.96 24.43 8.35
C TRP A 342 -7.57 23.21 7.66
N GLY A 343 -8.75 23.38 7.06
CA GLY A 343 -9.45 22.26 6.41
C GLY A 343 -8.66 21.58 5.27
N SER A 344 -7.86 22.35 4.54
CA SER A 344 -7.03 21.85 3.42
C SER A 344 -5.62 21.39 3.82
N LEU A 345 -5.13 21.73 5.02
CA LEU A 345 -3.77 21.39 5.46
C LEU A 345 -3.80 20.38 6.60
N SER A 346 -3.02 19.32 6.46
CA SER A 346 -2.72 18.38 7.54
C SER A 346 -1.22 18.34 7.80
N LEU A 347 -0.82 18.34 9.07
CA LEU A 347 0.54 18.09 9.53
C LEU A 347 0.56 16.80 10.34
N ARG A 348 1.56 15.90 10.10
CA ARG A 348 1.65 14.62 10.78
C ARG A 348 3.04 14.43 11.38
N PRO A 349 3.27 14.96 12.59
CA PRO A 349 4.46 14.63 13.36
C PRO A 349 4.37 13.19 13.88
N GLU A 350 5.52 12.49 13.84
CA GLU A 350 5.65 11.14 14.39
C GLU A 350 7.05 10.90 14.95
N ILE A 351 7.13 9.98 15.89
CA ILE A 351 8.36 9.34 16.35
C ILE A 351 8.20 7.84 16.19
N ARG A 352 9.20 7.20 15.60
CA ARG A 352 9.21 5.78 15.30
C ARG A 352 10.47 5.12 15.81
N PHE A 353 10.29 4.01 16.50
CA PHE A 353 11.36 3.14 16.98
C PHE A 353 11.24 1.79 16.29
N ASP A 354 12.29 1.43 15.55
CA ASP A 354 12.42 0.14 14.88
C ASP A 354 13.49 -0.70 15.57
N TRP A 355 13.25 -2.01 15.68
CA TRP A 355 14.25 -2.94 16.17
C TRP A 355 14.11 -4.32 15.56
N VAL A 356 15.19 -5.09 15.62
CA VAL A 356 15.26 -6.47 15.13
C VAL A 356 15.75 -7.40 16.23
N THR A 357 15.23 -8.63 16.24
CA THR A 357 15.71 -9.70 17.13
C THR A 357 16.76 -10.58 16.46
N GLY A 358 17.55 -11.31 17.25
CA GLY A 358 18.62 -12.18 16.73
C GLY A 358 19.93 -11.44 16.46
N SER A 359 20.71 -11.90 15.48
CA SER A 359 22.04 -11.36 15.14
C SER A 359 22.01 -10.34 14.01
N ALA A 360 20.89 -10.16 13.33
CA ALA A 360 20.74 -9.20 12.24
C ALA A 360 21.04 -7.77 12.67
N ARG A 361 21.65 -7.00 11.80
CA ARG A 361 22.02 -5.58 12.02
C ARG A 361 21.67 -4.76 10.78
N PRO A 362 20.37 -4.52 10.51
CA PRO A 362 19.95 -3.83 9.29
C PRO A 362 20.09 -2.30 9.34
N PHE A 363 20.21 -1.73 10.53
CA PHE A 363 20.21 -0.28 10.76
C PHE A 363 21.62 0.29 10.87
N ASP A 364 21.74 1.62 10.78
CA ASP A 364 22.98 2.39 10.94
C ASP A 364 24.18 1.77 10.17
N ASP A 365 24.13 1.87 8.84
CA ASP A 365 25.15 1.28 7.96
C ASP A 365 25.36 -0.24 8.16
N GLN A 366 24.31 -0.96 8.54
CA GLN A 366 24.31 -2.40 8.86
C GLN A 366 25.15 -2.74 10.12
N THR A 367 25.20 -1.83 11.08
CA THR A 367 25.93 -2.02 12.34
C THR A 367 25.03 -2.13 13.56
N ALA A 368 23.81 -1.55 13.51
CA ALA A 368 22.90 -1.48 14.62
C ALA A 368 21.70 -2.44 14.49
N ARG A 369 21.08 -2.74 15.64
CA ARG A 369 19.89 -3.59 15.76
C ARG A 369 18.60 -2.79 15.96
N SER A 370 18.70 -1.49 16.02
CA SER A 370 17.57 -0.57 16.19
C SER A 370 17.88 0.76 15.53
N GLN A 371 16.84 1.53 15.22
CA GLN A 371 16.91 2.92 14.82
C GLN A 371 15.79 3.73 15.49
N LEU A 372 16.04 4.98 15.75
CA LEU A 372 15.04 5.94 16.20
C LEU A 372 14.94 7.07 15.19
N THR A 373 13.73 7.29 14.68
CA THR A 373 13.46 8.38 13.73
C THR A 373 12.36 9.29 14.27
N ALA A 374 12.46 10.58 13.93
CA ALA A 374 11.39 11.55 14.10
C ALA A 374 11.08 12.17 12.75
N ALA A 375 9.81 12.24 12.40
CA ALA A 375 9.41 12.74 11.09
C ALA A 375 8.22 13.69 11.20
N VAL A 376 8.08 14.53 10.20
CA VAL A 376 6.89 15.33 10.00
C VAL A 376 6.64 15.49 8.51
N ASP A 377 5.40 15.34 8.10
CA ASP A 377 4.98 15.74 6.77
C ASP A 377 3.83 16.75 6.80
N ALA A 378 3.69 17.45 5.68
CA ALA A 378 2.61 18.38 5.41
C ALA A 378 1.87 17.94 4.16
N ILE A 379 0.54 17.86 4.24
CA ILE A 379 -0.33 17.52 3.12
C ILE A 379 -1.30 18.66 2.90
N TRP A 380 -1.20 19.28 1.74
CA TRP A 380 -2.15 20.31 1.31
C TRP A 380 -3.06 19.74 0.22
N ARG A 381 -4.38 19.71 0.49
CA ARG A 381 -5.43 19.25 -0.44
C ARG A 381 -6.04 20.42 -1.19
N PHE A 382 -6.37 20.22 -2.47
CA PHE A 382 -7.03 21.20 -3.35
C PHE A 382 -8.12 20.54 -4.18
#